data_ba4dd640d2f3e24b0760537c596b4bba
#
_entry.id   ba4dd640d2f3e24b0760537c596b4bba
#
_cell.length_a   1.000
_cell.length_b   1.000
_cell.length_c   1.000
_cell.angle_alpha   90.00
_cell.angle_beta   90.00
_cell.angle_gamma   90.00
#
_symmetry.space_group_name_H-M   'P 1'
#
loop_
_entity.id
_entity.type
_entity.pdbx_description
1 polymer ?
#
loop_
_entity_poly.entity_id
_entity_poly.type
_entity_poly.pdbx_seq_one_letter_code
_entity_poly.pdbx_strand_id
1 'polypeptide(L)'
;MRELALQGGRYPEVDMAFALNQIAGWQTARTKLPSWAECADIIYPPHLSMEQCSSEQTALYKASLVEKGVSMTDLTGGFGVDFSFIARRFSSATYVERLADLCDIARRNFEVLGLHHADVVCGDGVDFLRTMKPVDFIYLDPARRDLNGSRTYALEDCTPNIIELRDVLLEKARTVMIKLSPMLDWHKVVDDLGCVSEVHVVSVRNECKEMLVVLRRDSNAPLRCYAVNDDETVVFRASDAVASTVRLVSDTSEIRRGSYLFEPNASLMKLGCFGLLCERYGVKKIGAHSNLFIADESVDFPGRKFQISTVSSMNKKELRRNLSFITRANIAVRNFPISSQDLRRQLKLKDGGDTYIFATTQGERNHLILVAGKV
;
A
#
# COMPACT_ATOMS: atom_id res chain seq x y z
N MET A 1 -24.91 12.69 -12.89
CA MET A 1 -23.89 13.50 -13.57
C MET A 1 -24.13 13.68 -15.08
N ARG A 2 -24.28 12.62 -15.90
CA ARG A 2 -24.52 12.76 -17.36
C ARG A 2 -25.77 13.60 -17.70
N GLU A 3 -26.87 13.41 -16.99
CA GLU A 3 -28.12 14.19 -17.19
C GLU A 3 -27.95 15.66 -16.80
N LEU A 4 -27.21 15.96 -15.72
CA LEU A 4 -26.92 17.34 -15.32
C LEU A 4 -26.00 18.06 -16.33
N ALA A 5 -24.99 17.35 -16.88
CA ALA A 5 -24.12 17.91 -17.91
C ALA A 5 -24.89 18.30 -19.18
N LEU A 6 -25.95 17.56 -19.54
CA LEU A 6 -26.83 17.87 -20.68
C LEU A 6 -27.82 19.02 -20.41
N GLN A 7 -28.01 19.40 -19.14
CA GLN A 7 -28.96 20.44 -18.72
C GLN A 7 -28.29 21.79 -18.43
N GLY A 8 -26.99 21.95 -18.76
CA GLY A 8 -26.21 23.19 -18.47
C GLY A 8 -26.88 24.49 -18.93
N GLY A 9 -27.63 24.46 -20.03
CA GLY A 9 -28.38 25.63 -20.50
C GLY A 9 -29.56 26.05 -19.61
N ARG A 10 -29.98 25.25 -18.63
CA ARG A 10 -31.04 25.60 -17.65
C ARG A 10 -30.54 26.43 -16.46
N TYR A 11 -29.22 26.46 -16.26
CA TYR A 11 -28.59 27.13 -15.11
C TYR A 11 -27.44 28.01 -15.59
N PRO A 12 -27.73 29.11 -16.31
CA PRO A 12 -26.71 29.95 -16.93
C PRO A 12 -25.81 30.67 -15.91
N GLU A 13 -26.24 30.79 -14.66
CA GLU A 13 -25.51 31.39 -13.54
C GLU A 13 -24.54 30.40 -12.85
N VAL A 14 -24.61 29.13 -13.19
CA VAL A 14 -23.76 28.09 -12.57
C VAL A 14 -22.60 27.72 -13.48
N ASP A 15 -21.37 27.81 -12.97
CA ASP A 15 -20.23 27.14 -13.63
C ASP A 15 -20.45 25.62 -13.55
N MET A 16 -21.04 25.09 -14.60
CA MET A 16 -21.41 23.68 -14.68
C MET A 16 -20.19 22.75 -14.63
N ALA A 17 -19.04 23.17 -15.19
CA ALA A 17 -17.82 22.37 -15.18
C ALA A 17 -17.28 22.24 -13.74
N PHE A 18 -17.24 23.36 -13.01
CA PHE A 18 -16.88 23.37 -11.60
C PHE A 18 -17.85 22.54 -10.77
N ALA A 19 -19.15 22.74 -10.91
CA ALA A 19 -20.19 22.03 -10.15
C ALA A 19 -20.09 20.50 -10.36
N LEU A 20 -19.92 20.04 -11.59
CA LEU A 20 -19.77 18.62 -11.89
C LEU A 20 -18.46 18.04 -11.30
N ASN A 21 -17.37 18.83 -11.31
CA ASN A 21 -16.12 18.42 -10.65
C ASN A 21 -16.31 18.28 -9.12
N GLN A 22 -17.01 19.24 -8.48
CA GLN A 22 -17.30 19.17 -7.04
C GLN A 22 -18.17 17.95 -6.69
N ILE A 23 -19.21 17.67 -7.46
CA ILE A 23 -20.06 16.48 -7.26
C ILE A 23 -19.24 15.20 -7.40
N ALA A 24 -18.39 15.09 -8.44
CA ALA A 24 -17.53 13.93 -8.64
C ALA A 24 -16.51 13.76 -7.49
N GLY A 25 -15.89 14.86 -7.08
CA GLY A 25 -14.96 14.92 -5.96
C GLY A 25 -15.61 14.44 -4.67
N TRP A 26 -16.78 14.96 -4.34
CA TRP A 26 -17.55 14.57 -3.16
C TRP A 26 -17.97 13.08 -3.20
N GLN A 27 -18.42 12.57 -4.36
CA GLN A 27 -18.77 11.17 -4.50
C GLN A 27 -17.56 10.23 -4.24
N THR A 28 -16.37 10.62 -4.70
CA THR A 28 -15.12 9.91 -4.41
C THR A 28 -14.75 10.03 -2.93
N ALA A 29 -14.88 11.24 -2.36
CA ALA A 29 -14.53 11.50 -0.97
C ALA A 29 -15.38 10.69 0.02
N ARG A 30 -16.66 10.44 -0.26
CA ARG A 30 -17.52 9.61 0.61
C ARG A 30 -16.92 8.25 0.99
N THR A 31 -16.09 7.69 0.16
CA THR A 31 -15.42 6.39 0.40
C THR A 31 -13.93 6.54 0.69
N LYS A 32 -13.28 7.55 0.12
CA LYS A 32 -11.83 7.73 0.22
C LYS A 32 -11.42 8.64 1.37
N LEU A 33 -12.23 9.67 1.66
CA LEU A 33 -12.02 10.72 2.66
C LEU A 33 -13.34 11.04 3.40
N PRO A 34 -13.90 10.08 4.16
CA PRO A 34 -15.23 10.24 4.78
C PRO A 34 -15.35 11.50 5.61
N SER A 35 -14.36 11.82 6.44
CA SER A 35 -14.41 13.03 7.30
C SER A 35 -14.42 14.33 6.51
N TRP A 36 -13.78 14.37 5.34
CA TRP A 36 -13.84 15.53 4.44
C TRP A 36 -15.19 15.64 3.74
N ALA A 37 -15.80 14.51 3.38
CA ALA A 37 -17.11 14.49 2.73
C ALA A 37 -18.25 14.94 3.65
N GLU A 38 -18.05 14.93 4.96
CA GLU A 38 -18.98 15.48 5.98
C GLU A 38 -18.90 17.01 6.07
N CYS A 39 -17.82 17.62 5.58
CA CYS A 39 -17.64 19.08 5.57
C CYS A 39 -18.19 19.66 4.27
N ALA A 40 -19.29 20.42 4.34
CA ALA A 40 -20.00 20.95 3.18
C ALA A 40 -19.16 21.92 2.33
N ASP A 41 -18.23 22.65 2.94
CA ASP A 41 -17.45 23.73 2.32
C ASP A 41 -16.10 23.29 1.73
N ILE A 42 -15.82 22.00 1.71
CA ILE A 42 -14.61 21.47 1.07
C ILE A 42 -14.65 21.67 -0.45
N ILE A 43 -13.57 22.18 -1.00
CA ILE A 43 -13.36 22.29 -2.44
C ILE A 43 -12.51 21.11 -2.91
N TYR A 44 -13.04 20.36 -3.88
CA TYR A 44 -12.36 19.19 -4.46
C TYR A 44 -11.59 19.61 -5.73
N PRO A 45 -10.32 19.18 -5.87
CA PRO A 45 -9.51 19.45 -7.04
C PRO A 45 -10.00 18.65 -8.26
N PRO A 46 -9.41 18.84 -9.45
CA PRO A 46 -9.69 18.01 -10.61
C PRO A 46 -9.51 16.51 -10.31
N HIS A 47 -10.27 15.68 -11.03
CA HIS A 47 -10.40 14.24 -10.83
C HIS A 47 -9.06 13.50 -10.64
N LEU A 48 -8.03 13.86 -11.43
CA LEU A 48 -6.71 13.24 -11.35
C LEU A 48 -6.09 13.39 -9.95
N SER A 49 -6.14 14.58 -9.36
CA SER A 49 -5.62 14.83 -8.01
C SER A 49 -6.42 14.06 -6.95
N MET A 50 -7.74 13.90 -7.16
CA MET A 50 -8.58 13.07 -6.29
C MET A 50 -8.24 11.58 -6.36
N GLU A 51 -7.85 11.07 -7.53
CA GLU A 51 -7.41 9.67 -7.66
C GLU A 51 -6.05 9.42 -7.02
N GLN A 52 -5.12 10.35 -7.19
CA GLN A 52 -3.74 10.23 -6.74
C GLN A 52 -3.53 10.50 -5.24
N CYS A 53 -4.42 11.25 -4.59
CA CYS A 53 -4.28 11.54 -3.16
C CYS A 53 -4.41 10.28 -2.30
N SER A 54 -3.89 10.32 -1.09
CA SER A 54 -4.04 9.28 -0.08
C SER A 54 -5.52 9.06 0.29
N SER A 55 -5.84 7.86 0.78
CA SER A 55 -7.09 7.64 1.50
C SER A 55 -6.98 8.17 2.93
N GLU A 56 -8.11 8.45 3.57
CA GLU A 56 -8.15 8.85 4.98
C GLU A 56 -7.48 7.81 5.89
N GLN A 57 -7.71 6.52 5.62
CA GLN A 57 -7.09 5.43 6.37
C GLN A 57 -5.56 5.50 6.30
N THR A 58 -4.98 5.69 5.12
CA THR A 58 -3.51 5.77 4.99
C THR A 58 -2.95 7.09 5.54
N ALA A 59 -3.70 8.19 5.46
CA ALA A 59 -3.31 9.46 6.06
C ALA A 59 -3.33 9.41 7.60
N LEU A 60 -4.36 8.80 8.19
CA LEU A 60 -4.43 8.53 9.63
C LEU A 60 -3.28 7.64 10.10
N TYR A 61 -2.94 6.60 9.32
CA TYR A 61 -1.78 5.76 9.63
C TYR A 61 -0.49 6.58 9.66
N LYS A 62 -0.21 7.43 8.64
CA LYS A 62 0.94 8.32 8.63
C LYS A 62 0.96 9.25 9.85
N ALA A 63 -0.16 9.85 10.18
CA ALA A 63 -0.28 10.72 11.36
C ALA A 63 -0.04 9.97 12.69
N SER A 64 -0.37 8.68 12.76
CA SER A 64 -0.12 7.86 13.96
C SER A 64 1.35 7.56 14.20
N LEU A 65 2.18 7.60 13.16
CA LEU A 65 3.63 7.37 13.25
C LEU A 65 4.40 8.59 13.75
N VAL A 66 3.76 9.75 13.80
CA VAL A 66 4.40 11.02 14.11
C VAL A 66 4.17 11.38 15.57
N GLU A 67 5.25 11.63 16.29
CA GLU A 67 5.19 12.18 17.64
C GLU A 67 4.69 13.63 17.61
N LYS A 68 4.07 14.08 18.71
CA LYS A 68 3.69 15.49 18.85
C LYS A 68 4.96 16.36 18.85
N GLY A 69 4.92 17.42 18.05
CA GLY A 69 6.05 18.31 17.86
C GLY A 69 5.65 19.80 17.79
N VAL A 70 6.64 20.65 17.63
CA VAL A 70 6.44 22.09 17.50
C VAL A 70 6.17 22.47 16.06
N SER A 71 6.96 21.93 15.11
CA SER A 71 6.94 22.37 13.73
C SER A 71 7.08 21.24 12.73
N MET A 72 6.32 21.32 11.63
CA MET A 72 6.44 20.43 10.48
C MET A 72 6.42 21.19 9.17
N THR A 73 6.94 20.56 8.12
CA THR A 73 6.81 21.02 6.73
C THR A 73 6.48 19.85 5.82
N ASP A 74 5.49 20.05 4.96
CA ASP A 74 5.25 19.19 3.79
C ASP A 74 5.80 19.91 2.55
N LEU A 75 6.77 19.30 1.87
CA LEU A 75 7.46 19.89 0.72
C LEU A 75 6.80 19.55 -0.63
N THR A 76 5.72 18.76 -0.62
CA THR A 76 5.07 18.22 -1.80
C THR A 76 3.55 18.22 -1.67
N GLY A 77 3.00 19.26 -1.15
CA GLY A 77 1.64 19.41 -0.63
C GLY A 77 0.49 18.72 -1.38
N GLY A 78 0.44 18.85 -2.72
CA GLY A 78 -0.61 18.27 -3.56
C GLY A 78 -2.02 18.70 -3.16
N PHE A 79 -2.95 17.75 -3.01
CA PHE A 79 -4.30 18.08 -2.49
C PHE A 79 -4.34 18.34 -0.97
N GLY A 80 -3.26 18.07 -0.25
CA GLY A 80 -3.15 18.37 1.18
C GLY A 80 -3.79 17.33 2.12
N VAL A 81 -4.16 16.14 1.62
CA VAL A 81 -4.78 15.11 2.46
C VAL A 81 -3.84 14.67 3.57
N ASP A 82 -2.66 14.18 3.24
CA ASP A 82 -1.68 13.71 4.22
C ASP A 82 -1.30 14.84 5.19
N PHE A 83 -1.03 16.02 4.65
CA PHE A 83 -0.74 17.20 5.45
C PHE A 83 -1.82 17.47 6.50
N SER A 84 -3.10 17.42 6.10
CA SER A 84 -4.22 17.79 7.00
C SER A 84 -4.33 16.89 8.22
N PHE A 85 -3.95 15.62 8.12
CA PHE A 85 -3.95 14.67 9.24
C PHE A 85 -2.67 14.77 10.07
N ILE A 86 -1.51 14.90 9.43
CA ILE A 86 -0.20 14.99 10.10
C ILE A 86 -0.07 16.32 10.86
N ALA A 87 -0.49 17.44 10.27
CA ALA A 87 -0.39 18.78 10.84
C ALA A 87 -1.04 18.90 12.23
N ARG A 88 -2.09 18.11 12.51
CA ARG A 88 -2.76 18.05 13.82
C ARG A 88 -1.87 17.59 14.98
N ARG A 89 -0.69 17.07 14.67
CA ARG A 89 0.32 16.63 15.65
C ARG A 89 1.29 17.74 16.04
N PHE A 90 1.22 18.92 15.39
CA PHE A 90 2.17 20.01 15.53
C PHE A 90 1.47 21.33 15.92
N SER A 91 2.25 22.23 16.53
CA SER A 91 1.78 23.58 16.87
C SER A 91 1.87 24.54 15.68
N SER A 92 2.76 24.28 14.73
CA SER A 92 2.96 25.02 13.49
C SER A 92 3.21 24.05 12.34
N ALA A 93 2.56 24.27 11.21
CA ALA A 93 2.70 23.41 10.04
C ALA A 93 2.81 24.28 8.77
N THR A 94 3.77 23.96 7.90
CA THR A 94 3.95 24.62 6.61
C THR A 94 3.67 23.63 5.49
N TYR A 95 2.74 24.00 4.62
CA TYR A 95 2.43 23.27 3.39
C TYR A 95 3.04 24.01 2.21
N VAL A 96 3.81 23.30 1.37
CA VAL A 96 4.47 23.87 0.19
C VAL A 96 3.98 23.14 -1.06
N GLU A 97 3.43 23.90 -2.02
CA GLU A 97 2.92 23.38 -3.29
C GLU A 97 3.22 24.39 -4.40
N ARG A 98 3.62 23.90 -5.57
CA ARG A 98 4.00 24.75 -6.72
C ARG A 98 2.81 25.20 -7.58
N LEU A 99 1.70 24.45 -7.55
CA LEU A 99 0.51 24.75 -8.33
C LEU A 99 -0.39 25.73 -7.57
N ALA A 100 -0.53 26.95 -8.09
CA ALA A 100 -1.30 28.02 -7.44
C ALA A 100 -2.74 27.60 -7.14
N ASP A 101 -3.40 26.91 -8.07
CA ASP A 101 -4.79 26.43 -7.89
C ASP A 101 -4.91 25.46 -6.71
N LEU A 102 -3.92 24.57 -6.51
CA LEU A 102 -3.91 23.68 -5.35
C LEU A 102 -3.62 24.42 -4.05
N CYS A 103 -2.78 25.46 -4.09
CA CYS A 103 -2.53 26.32 -2.93
C CYS A 103 -3.82 27.05 -2.49
N ASP A 104 -4.62 27.56 -3.44
CA ASP A 104 -5.86 28.25 -3.13
C ASP A 104 -6.92 27.30 -2.56
N ILE A 105 -7.03 26.09 -3.13
CA ILE A 105 -7.87 25.02 -2.59
C ILE A 105 -7.42 24.63 -1.17
N ALA A 106 -6.11 24.46 -0.97
CA ALA A 106 -5.55 24.09 0.33
C ALA A 106 -5.85 25.14 1.42
N ARG A 107 -5.65 26.45 1.13
CA ARG A 107 -5.99 27.54 2.07
C ARG A 107 -7.43 27.45 2.54
N ARG A 108 -8.36 27.31 1.59
CA ARG A 108 -9.79 27.20 1.89
C ARG A 108 -10.09 25.95 2.73
N ASN A 109 -9.59 24.80 2.29
CA ASN A 109 -9.88 23.53 2.93
C ASN A 109 -9.26 23.44 4.33
N PHE A 110 -8.06 24.00 4.56
CA PHE A 110 -7.44 24.00 5.88
C PHE A 110 -8.21 24.87 6.88
N GLU A 111 -8.79 26.00 6.44
CA GLU A 111 -9.71 26.77 7.29
C GLU A 111 -10.94 25.95 7.67
N VAL A 112 -11.61 25.31 6.70
CA VAL A 112 -12.79 24.46 6.92
C VAL A 112 -12.48 23.30 7.86
N LEU A 113 -11.28 22.72 7.75
CA LEU A 113 -10.81 21.62 8.59
C LEU A 113 -10.27 22.06 9.96
N GLY A 114 -10.28 23.35 10.26
CA GLY A 114 -9.83 23.92 11.53
C GLY A 114 -8.31 23.90 11.73
N LEU A 115 -7.53 23.90 10.64
CA LEU A 115 -6.07 23.92 10.68
C LEU A 115 -5.52 25.35 10.64
N HIS A 116 -5.93 26.19 11.59
CA HIS A 116 -5.56 27.62 11.64
C HIS A 116 -4.07 27.89 11.89
N HIS A 117 -3.29 26.86 12.25
CA HIS A 117 -1.85 26.88 12.45
C HIS A 117 -1.06 26.44 11.19
N ALA A 118 -1.74 26.26 10.07
CA ALA A 118 -1.16 25.82 8.81
C ALA A 118 -0.89 27.03 7.90
N ASP A 119 0.37 27.21 7.51
CA ASP A 119 0.80 28.19 6.51
C ASP A 119 0.90 27.55 5.13
N VAL A 120 0.30 28.17 4.11
CA VAL A 120 0.36 27.71 2.73
C VAL A 120 1.32 28.56 1.91
N VAL A 121 2.40 27.96 1.46
CA VAL A 121 3.43 28.56 0.60
C VAL A 121 3.26 28.04 -0.83
N CYS A 122 3.02 28.96 -1.78
CA CYS A 122 3.01 28.63 -3.20
C CYS A 122 4.43 28.77 -3.77
N GLY A 123 5.09 27.64 -4.04
CA GLY A 123 6.46 27.62 -4.49
C GLY A 123 7.05 26.22 -4.66
N ASP A 124 8.28 26.16 -5.12
CA ASP A 124 9.00 24.89 -5.26
C ASP A 124 9.50 24.40 -3.88
N GLY A 125 9.20 23.12 -3.57
CA GLY A 125 9.56 22.52 -2.28
C GLY A 125 11.06 22.41 -2.05
N VAL A 126 11.87 22.24 -3.11
CA VAL A 126 13.33 22.16 -3.00
C VAL A 126 13.93 23.53 -2.70
N ASP A 127 13.44 24.58 -3.35
CA ASP A 127 13.89 25.96 -3.08
C ASP A 127 13.47 26.39 -1.68
N PHE A 128 12.29 26.02 -1.24
CA PHE A 128 11.84 26.26 0.12
C PHE A 128 12.70 25.51 1.16
N LEU A 129 13.01 24.22 0.92
CA LEU A 129 13.86 23.40 1.79
C LEU A 129 15.23 24.06 2.04
N ARG A 130 15.85 24.64 1.00
CA ARG A 130 17.16 25.27 1.10
C ARG A 130 17.17 26.48 2.03
N THR A 131 16.07 27.21 2.09
CA THR A 131 15.97 28.50 2.80
C THR A 131 15.21 28.42 4.13
N MET A 132 14.42 27.36 4.36
CA MET A 132 13.62 27.19 5.58
C MET A 132 14.49 27.02 6.83
N LYS A 133 13.93 27.40 7.97
CA LYS A 133 14.50 27.06 9.28
C LYS A 133 14.33 25.57 9.57
N PRO A 134 15.21 24.96 10.39
CA PRO A 134 15.01 23.59 10.86
C PRO A 134 13.67 23.40 11.57
N VAL A 135 13.06 22.23 11.35
CA VAL A 135 11.77 21.80 11.92
C VAL A 135 11.92 20.43 12.62
N ASP A 136 10.90 19.99 13.35
CA ASP A 136 10.92 18.66 13.96
C ASP A 136 10.68 17.57 12.93
N PHE A 137 9.84 17.84 11.91
CA PHE A 137 9.38 16.84 10.98
C PHE A 137 9.23 17.40 9.56
N ILE A 138 9.72 16.65 8.58
CA ILE A 138 9.48 16.89 7.15
C ILE A 138 8.73 15.70 6.55
N TYR A 139 7.69 15.98 5.74
CA TYR A 139 6.99 15.03 4.91
C TYR A 139 7.25 15.30 3.43
N LEU A 140 7.37 14.22 2.64
CA LEU A 140 7.48 14.28 1.19
C LEU A 140 6.70 13.13 0.51
N ASP A 141 6.01 13.46 -0.57
CA ASP A 141 5.42 12.50 -1.52
C ASP A 141 5.93 12.83 -2.93
N PRO A 142 7.17 12.45 -3.27
CA PRO A 142 7.78 12.83 -4.54
C PRO A 142 7.05 12.17 -5.72
N ALA A 143 6.71 12.97 -6.72
CA ALA A 143 6.10 12.50 -7.95
C ALA A 143 7.11 11.69 -8.78
N ARG A 144 6.63 10.69 -9.53
CA ARG A 144 7.46 9.98 -10.52
C ARG A 144 7.62 10.80 -11.79
N ARG A 145 8.82 10.81 -12.36
CA ARG A 145 9.05 11.40 -13.69
C ARG A 145 8.63 10.41 -14.76
N ASP A 146 7.55 10.71 -15.48
CA ASP A 146 7.22 10.02 -16.74
C ASP A 146 7.88 10.71 -17.91
N LEU A 147 9.21 10.63 -18.05
CA LEU A 147 9.91 11.27 -19.15
C LEU A 147 9.73 10.55 -20.51
N ASN A 148 9.36 9.24 -20.52
CA ASN A 148 9.25 8.46 -21.76
C ASN A 148 8.21 7.33 -21.71
N GLY A 149 7.22 7.34 -20.82
CA GLY A 149 6.22 6.27 -20.72
C GLY A 149 6.78 4.88 -20.32
N SER A 150 8.09 4.78 -20.04
CA SER A 150 8.70 3.58 -19.51
C SER A 150 8.55 3.58 -17.99
N ARG A 151 8.04 2.47 -17.46
CA ARG A 151 7.89 2.25 -16.01
C ARG A 151 9.26 2.02 -15.39
N THR A 152 10.00 3.09 -15.11
CA THR A 152 11.21 3.01 -14.30
C THR A 152 10.81 2.95 -12.83
N TYR A 153 11.47 2.06 -12.09
CA TYR A 153 11.18 1.79 -10.68
C TYR A 153 12.41 2.10 -9.83
N ALA A 154 13.01 3.29 -10.04
CA ALA A 154 14.17 3.73 -9.27
C ALA A 154 13.86 5.00 -8.48
N LEU A 155 14.53 5.17 -7.33
CA LEU A 155 14.37 6.35 -6.48
C LEU A 155 14.91 7.62 -7.17
N GLU A 156 15.88 7.47 -8.06
CA GLU A 156 16.48 8.52 -8.90
C GLU A 156 15.47 9.18 -9.86
N ASP A 157 14.40 8.43 -10.24
CA ASP A 157 13.35 8.91 -11.13
C ASP A 157 12.26 9.74 -10.42
N CYS A 158 12.40 9.94 -9.12
CA CYS A 158 11.48 10.76 -8.33
C CYS A 158 11.76 12.26 -8.49
N THR A 159 10.72 13.07 -8.42
CA THR A 159 10.81 14.53 -8.37
C THR A 159 10.08 15.02 -7.11
N PRO A 160 10.80 15.65 -6.18
CA PRO A 160 12.25 15.88 -6.16
C PRO A 160 13.09 14.60 -6.02
N ASN A 161 14.36 14.64 -6.44
CA ASN A 161 15.32 13.55 -6.26
C ASN A 161 15.74 13.45 -4.79
N ILE A 162 15.24 12.45 -4.10
CA ILE A 162 15.43 12.30 -2.65
C ILE A 162 16.87 11.93 -2.29
N ILE A 163 17.58 11.21 -3.16
CA ILE A 163 18.98 10.82 -2.90
C ILE A 163 19.84 12.07 -2.79
N GLU A 164 19.67 13.02 -3.73
CA GLU A 164 20.41 14.28 -3.72
C GLU A 164 20.04 15.19 -2.54
N LEU A 165 18.80 15.11 -2.07
CA LEU A 165 18.29 15.97 -0.99
C LEU A 165 18.50 15.39 0.41
N ARG A 166 18.85 14.11 0.53
CA ARG A 166 18.93 13.39 1.81
C ARG A 166 19.64 14.15 2.91
N ASP A 167 20.84 14.65 2.63
CA ASP A 167 21.67 15.30 3.65
C ASP A 167 21.06 16.64 4.10
N VAL A 168 20.54 17.42 3.18
CA VAL A 168 19.83 18.68 3.49
C VAL A 168 18.54 18.41 4.25
N LEU A 169 17.79 17.37 3.90
CA LEU A 169 16.58 16.96 4.63
C LEU A 169 16.90 16.64 6.09
N LEU A 170 17.96 15.85 6.33
CA LEU A 170 18.41 15.51 7.68
C LEU A 170 19.06 16.69 8.43
N GLU A 171 19.63 17.67 7.73
CA GLU A 171 20.05 18.94 8.35
C GLU A 171 18.83 19.75 8.82
N LYS A 172 17.77 19.78 8.04
CA LYS A 172 16.58 20.62 8.27
C LYS A 172 15.52 19.96 9.16
N ALA A 173 15.54 18.63 9.35
CA ALA A 173 14.56 17.97 10.23
C ALA A 173 15.17 16.89 11.11
N ARG A 174 14.56 16.65 12.29
CA ARG A 174 14.90 15.52 13.16
C ARG A 174 14.40 14.21 12.58
N THR A 175 13.22 14.25 11.96
CA THR A 175 12.58 13.11 11.33
C THR A 175 12.07 13.52 9.95
N VAL A 176 12.33 12.68 8.96
CA VAL A 176 11.84 12.84 7.59
C VAL A 176 11.04 11.59 7.22
N MET A 177 9.81 11.78 6.79
CA MET A 177 8.97 10.69 6.26
C MET A 177 8.76 10.90 4.77
N ILE A 178 9.06 9.87 4.00
CA ILE A 178 8.95 9.90 2.54
C ILE A 178 7.95 8.83 2.12
N LYS A 179 6.91 9.22 1.43
CA LYS A 179 5.96 8.31 0.81
C LYS A 179 6.46 7.91 -0.57
N LEU A 180 6.50 6.64 -0.83
CA LEU A 180 6.99 6.07 -2.07
C LEU A 180 5.97 5.09 -2.68
N SER A 181 6.11 4.86 -3.98
CA SER A 181 5.32 3.84 -4.65
C SER A 181 5.63 2.44 -4.08
N PRO A 182 4.61 1.59 -3.84
CA PRO A 182 4.83 0.22 -3.41
C PRO A 182 5.50 -0.66 -4.49
N MET A 183 5.69 -0.14 -5.70
CA MET A 183 6.39 -0.85 -6.78
C MET A 183 7.91 -0.80 -6.63
N LEU A 184 8.47 0.16 -5.89
CA LEU A 184 9.90 0.26 -5.62
C LEU A 184 10.39 -0.92 -4.78
N ASP A 185 11.61 -1.39 -5.04
CA ASP A 185 12.29 -2.37 -4.18
C ASP A 185 12.77 -1.68 -2.90
N TRP A 186 12.20 -2.09 -1.76
CA TRP A 186 12.53 -1.48 -0.48
C TRP A 186 13.99 -1.70 -0.06
N HIS A 187 14.64 -2.82 -0.45
CA HIS A 187 16.05 -3.06 -0.16
C HIS A 187 16.91 -2.03 -0.90
N LYS A 188 16.64 -1.85 -2.21
CA LYS A 188 17.35 -0.84 -3.00
C LYS A 188 17.14 0.57 -2.42
N VAL A 189 15.92 0.92 -2.02
CA VAL A 189 15.64 2.22 -1.38
C VAL A 189 16.45 2.42 -0.11
N VAL A 190 16.55 1.39 0.73
CA VAL A 190 17.36 1.43 1.97
C VAL A 190 18.84 1.58 1.65
N ASP A 191 19.35 0.84 0.68
CA ASP A 191 20.76 0.89 0.26
C ASP A 191 21.11 2.27 -0.34
N ASP A 192 20.26 2.80 -1.24
CA ASP A 192 20.47 4.11 -1.89
C ASP A 192 20.44 5.27 -0.87
N LEU A 193 19.57 5.23 0.13
CA LEU A 193 19.47 6.27 1.15
C LEU A 193 20.48 6.11 2.29
N GLY A 194 20.83 4.89 2.66
CA GLY A 194 21.89 4.57 3.65
C GLY A 194 21.60 4.93 5.11
N CYS A 195 20.47 5.61 5.41
CA CYS A 195 20.13 6.13 6.74
C CYS A 195 18.67 5.89 7.13
N VAL A 196 18.05 4.85 6.57
CA VAL A 196 16.65 4.51 6.84
C VAL A 196 16.52 3.84 8.20
N SER A 197 15.67 4.38 9.05
CA SER A 197 15.34 3.82 10.36
C SER A 197 14.13 2.89 10.32
N GLU A 198 13.15 3.20 9.48
CA GLU A 198 11.91 2.44 9.38
C GLU A 198 11.44 2.33 7.93
N VAL A 199 10.92 1.15 7.57
CA VAL A 199 10.21 0.89 6.31
C VAL A 199 8.82 0.38 6.65
N HIS A 200 7.78 1.06 6.17
CA HIS A 200 6.39 0.63 6.32
C HIS A 200 5.82 0.29 4.95
N VAL A 201 5.37 -0.94 4.76
CA VAL A 201 4.57 -1.32 3.60
C VAL A 201 3.12 -1.32 4.02
N VAL A 202 2.34 -0.39 3.47
CA VAL A 202 0.96 -0.16 3.87
C VAL A 202 0.01 -0.72 2.83
N SER A 203 -0.81 -1.65 3.25
CA SER A 203 -1.88 -2.26 2.46
C SER A 203 -3.24 -1.94 3.05
N VAL A 204 -4.22 -1.73 2.17
CA VAL A 204 -5.64 -1.55 2.52
C VAL A 204 -6.44 -2.59 1.75
N ARG A 205 -7.26 -3.36 2.44
CA ARG A 205 -8.04 -4.47 1.86
C ARG A 205 -7.15 -5.45 1.07
N ASN A 206 -6.00 -5.75 1.64
CA ASN A 206 -5.00 -6.66 1.07
C ASN A 206 -4.41 -6.19 -0.29
N GLU A 207 -4.35 -4.89 -0.52
CA GLU A 207 -3.69 -4.27 -1.69
C GLU A 207 -2.67 -3.25 -1.21
N CYS A 208 -1.39 -3.43 -1.61
CA CYS A 208 -0.33 -2.47 -1.27
C CYS A 208 -0.62 -1.11 -1.89
N LYS A 209 -0.77 -0.09 -1.05
CA LYS A 209 -1.08 1.29 -1.46
C LYS A 209 0.15 2.18 -1.51
N GLU A 210 1.01 2.07 -0.54
CA GLU A 210 2.19 2.92 -0.40
C GLU A 210 3.30 2.22 0.39
N MET A 211 4.50 2.70 0.23
CA MET A 211 5.64 2.41 1.07
C MET A 211 6.11 3.71 1.73
N LEU A 212 6.27 3.70 3.05
CA LEU A 212 6.82 4.83 3.77
C LEU A 212 8.24 4.47 4.23
N VAL A 213 9.18 5.40 4.05
CA VAL A 213 10.51 5.32 4.65
C VAL A 213 10.70 6.47 5.61
N VAL A 214 11.23 6.16 6.79
CA VAL A 214 11.47 7.15 7.84
C VAL A 214 12.99 7.26 8.06
N LEU A 215 13.49 8.46 7.88
CA LEU A 215 14.86 8.83 8.21
C LEU A 215 14.86 9.58 9.55
N ARG A 216 15.80 9.25 10.43
CA ARG A 216 15.97 9.95 11.71
C ARG A 216 17.41 10.44 11.83
N ARG A 217 17.57 11.73 12.11
CA ARG A 217 18.89 12.31 12.37
C ARG A 217 19.53 11.58 13.56
N ASP A 218 20.81 11.26 13.43
CA ASP A 218 21.64 10.66 14.49
C ASP A 218 21.12 9.33 15.06
N SER A 219 20.31 8.59 14.29
CA SER A 219 19.80 7.29 14.72
C SER A 219 20.74 6.16 14.36
N ASN A 220 21.25 5.47 15.38
CA ASN A 220 21.98 4.20 15.24
C ASN A 220 21.07 2.98 15.51
N ALA A 221 19.75 3.18 15.56
CA ALA A 221 18.80 2.10 15.81
C ALA A 221 18.77 1.13 14.62
N PRO A 222 18.63 -0.19 14.86
CA PRO A 222 18.50 -1.16 13.76
C PRO A 222 17.23 -0.89 12.96
N LEU A 223 17.35 -1.03 11.64
CA LEU A 223 16.23 -0.88 10.70
C LEU A 223 15.05 -1.77 11.09
N ARG A 224 13.87 -1.16 11.23
CA ARG A 224 12.61 -1.84 11.49
C ARG A 224 11.73 -1.86 10.26
N CYS A 225 11.09 -2.99 10.01
CA CYS A 225 10.10 -3.18 8.95
C CYS A 225 8.72 -3.37 9.57
N TYR A 226 7.73 -2.73 8.97
CA TYR A 226 6.33 -2.76 9.37
C TYR A 226 5.48 -3.23 8.19
N ALA A 227 4.90 -4.42 8.31
CA ALA A 227 3.91 -4.92 7.36
C ALA A 227 2.51 -4.55 7.88
N VAL A 228 1.87 -3.60 7.25
CA VAL A 228 0.57 -3.07 7.66
C VAL A 228 -0.49 -3.51 6.67
N ASN A 229 -1.57 -4.11 7.15
CA ASN A 229 -2.73 -4.44 6.33
C ASN A 229 -4.01 -4.14 7.11
N ASP A 230 -4.69 -3.09 6.73
CA ASP A 230 -5.80 -2.52 7.52
C ASP A 230 -5.37 -2.27 8.97
N ASP A 231 -5.99 -2.92 9.95
CA ASP A 231 -5.68 -2.77 11.38
C ASP A 231 -4.60 -3.76 11.87
N GLU A 232 -4.17 -4.70 11.02
CA GLU A 232 -3.15 -5.69 11.35
C GLU A 232 -1.75 -5.15 11.04
N THR A 233 -0.83 -5.24 12.01
CA THR A 233 0.56 -4.83 11.83
C THR A 233 1.54 -5.88 12.35
N VAL A 234 2.44 -6.32 11.49
CA VAL A 234 3.56 -7.20 11.85
C VAL A 234 4.85 -6.40 11.82
N VAL A 235 5.56 -6.37 12.96
CA VAL A 235 6.81 -5.61 13.12
C VAL A 235 7.98 -6.56 13.31
N PHE A 236 9.12 -6.25 12.66
CA PHE A 236 10.37 -7.00 12.82
C PHE A 236 11.58 -6.13 12.48
N ARG A 237 12.76 -6.57 12.92
CA ARG A 237 14.03 -5.97 12.48
C ARG A 237 14.42 -6.56 11.12
N ALA A 238 14.94 -5.76 10.22
CA ALA A 238 15.42 -6.25 8.93
C ALA A 238 16.46 -7.36 9.08
N SER A 239 17.35 -7.25 10.08
CA SER A 239 18.33 -8.29 10.43
C SER A 239 17.70 -9.65 10.76
N ASP A 240 16.55 -9.66 11.45
CA ASP A 240 15.89 -10.89 11.87
C ASP A 240 15.30 -11.62 10.65
N ALA A 241 14.79 -10.86 9.66
CA ALA A 241 14.28 -11.43 8.42
C ALA A 241 15.41 -12.05 7.57
N VAL A 242 16.59 -11.41 7.55
CA VAL A 242 17.79 -11.93 6.85
C VAL A 242 18.34 -13.18 7.56
N ALA A 243 18.35 -13.20 8.88
CA ALA A 243 18.87 -14.32 9.66
C ALA A 243 17.92 -15.54 9.66
N SER A 244 16.63 -15.33 9.38
CA SER A 244 15.63 -16.38 9.44
C SER A 244 15.71 -17.33 8.24
N THR A 245 15.35 -18.61 8.48
CA THR A 245 15.42 -19.65 7.46
C THR A 245 14.04 -20.04 6.95
N VAL A 246 13.88 -20.03 5.63
CA VAL A 246 12.66 -20.52 4.98
C VAL A 246 12.61 -22.04 5.09
N ARG A 247 11.59 -22.57 5.76
CA ARG A 247 11.30 -24.00 5.82
C ARG A 247 10.40 -24.38 4.66
N LEU A 248 10.92 -25.17 3.73
CA LEU A 248 10.13 -25.67 2.62
C LEU A 248 9.47 -27.01 2.97
N VAL A 249 8.34 -27.28 2.33
CA VAL A 249 7.74 -28.61 2.25
C VAL A 249 8.72 -29.53 1.48
N SER A 250 9.14 -30.61 2.14
CA SER A 250 10.13 -31.54 1.58
C SER A 250 9.49 -32.52 0.60
N ASP A 251 8.30 -33.02 0.96
CA ASP A 251 7.55 -34.02 0.18
C ASP A 251 6.07 -33.64 0.10
N THR A 252 5.45 -33.96 -1.04
CA THR A 252 4.01 -33.64 -1.28
C THR A 252 3.08 -34.29 -0.27
N SER A 253 3.46 -35.41 0.34
CA SER A 253 2.66 -36.09 1.40
C SER A 253 2.45 -35.23 2.65
N GLU A 254 3.28 -34.21 2.86
CA GLU A 254 3.06 -33.23 3.92
C GLU A 254 1.84 -32.34 3.65
N ILE A 255 1.45 -32.18 2.36
CA ILE A 255 0.29 -31.38 1.95
C ILE A 255 -0.92 -32.31 1.87
N ARG A 256 -1.72 -32.36 2.91
CA ARG A 256 -2.80 -33.36 3.03
C ARG A 256 -4.14 -32.73 3.33
N ARG A 257 -5.18 -33.50 3.14
CA ARG A 257 -6.53 -33.12 3.59
C ARG A 257 -6.53 -32.85 5.09
N GLY A 258 -7.12 -31.75 5.49
CA GLY A 258 -7.19 -31.29 6.88
C GLY A 258 -6.09 -30.31 7.26
N SER A 259 -4.95 -30.28 6.55
CA SER A 259 -3.91 -29.26 6.77
C SER A 259 -4.47 -27.85 6.50
N TYR A 260 -3.91 -26.87 7.17
CA TYR A 260 -4.22 -25.46 6.96
C TYR A 260 -3.30 -24.83 5.92
N LEU A 261 -3.88 -24.06 5.04
CA LEU A 261 -3.19 -23.29 4.00
C LEU A 261 -3.26 -21.80 4.35
N PHE A 262 -2.12 -21.13 4.30
CA PHE A 262 -2.01 -19.72 4.62
C PHE A 262 -1.45 -18.95 3.42
N GLU A 263 -2.02 -17.80 3.17
CA GLU A 263 -1.52 -16.85 2.20
C GLU A 263 -1.25 -15.52 2.91
N PRO A 264 0.01 -15.07 2.99
CA PRO A 264 0.37 -13.83 3.67
C PRO A 264 -0.38 -12.64 3.08
N ASN A 265 -0.64 -11.61 3.86
CA ASN A 265 -1.18 -10.37 3.35
C ASN A 265 -0.21 -9.67 2.40
N ALA A 266 -0.70 -8.70 1.63
CA ALA A 266 0.06 -8.06 0.56
C ALA A 266 1.32 -7.33 1.06
N SER A 267 1.28 -6.74 2.25
CA SER A 267 2.43 -6.04 2.84
C SER A 267 3.57 -7.01 3.22
N LEU A 268 3.24 -8.18 3.79
CA LEU A 268 4.22 -9.24 4.08
C LEU A 268 4.80 -9.84 2.80
N MET A 269 3.96 -10.00 1.78
CA MET A 269 4.41 -10.44 0.46
C MET A 269 5.43 -9.48 -0.14
N LYS A 270 5.20 -8.18 0.01
CA LYS A 270 6.10 -7.13 -0.48
C LYS A 270 7.41 -7.07 0.30
N LEU A 271 7.38 -7.24 1.61
CA LEU A 271 8.58 -7.26 2.45
C LEU A 271 9.42 -8.54 2.29
N GLY A 272 8.81 -9.65 1.85
CA GLY A 272 9.53 -10.88 1.53
C GLY A 272 10.11 -11.64 2.74
N CYS A 273 9.65 -11.37 3.96
CA CYS A 273 10.16 -11.93 5.22
C CYS A 273 9.73 -13.38 5.48
N PHE A 274 9.81 -14.25 4.47
CA PHE A 274 9.22 -15.58 4.49
C PHE A 274 9.85 -16.55 5.51
N GLY A 275 11.16 -16.45 5.75
CA GLY A 275 11.84 -17.20 6.80
C GLY A 275 11.29 -16.87 8.18
N LEU A 276 11.12 -15.58 8.44
CA LEU A 276 10.55 -15.09 9.70
C LEU A 276 9.12 -15.60 9.93
N LEU A 277 8.29 -15.66 8.86
CA LEU A 277 6.96 -16.25 8.94
C LEU A 277 7.02 -17.75 9.31
N CYS A 278 7.95 -18.50 8.71
CA CYS A 278 8.14 -19.91 9.06
C CYS A 278 8.49 -20.11 10.53
N GLU A 279 9.36 -19.27 11.07
CA GLU A 279 9.83 -19.37 12.45
C GLU A 279 8.77 -18.92 13.47
N ARG A 280 8.13 -17.76 13.23
CA ARG A 280 7.14 -17.19 14.18
C ARG A 280 5.86 -18.00 14.28
N TYR A 281 5.40 -18.55 13.15
CA TYR A 281 4.10 -19.21 13.08
C TYR A 281 4.19 -20.74 12.94
N GLY A 282 5.39 -21.30 12.91
CA GLY A 282 5.59 -22.75 12.79
C GLY A 282 5.12 -23.32 11.45
N VAL A 283 5.06 -22.50 10.39
CA VAL A 283 4.55 -22.89 9.08
C VAL A 283 5.68 -23.29 8.12
N LYS A 284 5.37 -24.08 7.09
CA LYS A 284 6.27 -24.41 6.00
C LYS A 284 5.78 -23.80 4.69
N LYS A 285 6.68 -23.25 3.90
CA LYS A 285 6.39 -22.73 2.57
C LYS A 285 6.28 -23.87 1.56
N ILE A 286 5.25 -23.90 0.73
CA ILE A 286 4.98 -25.01 -0.22
C ILE A 286 6.11 -25.17 -1.26
N GLY A 287 6.64 -24.08 -1.75
CA GLY A 287 7.74 -24.07 -2.72
C GLY A 287 8.46 -22.72 -2.71
N ALA A 288 9.68 -22.70 -3.24
CA ALA A 288 10.54 -21.50 -3.21
C ALA A 288 9.85 -20.24 -3.78
N HIS A 289 9.01 -20.41 -4.80
CA HIS A 289 8.32 -19.28 -5.48
C HIS A 289 6.80 -19.26 -5.28
N SER A 290 6.21 -20.21 -4.54
CA SER A 290 4.75 -20.30 -4.41
C SER A 290 4.14 -19.29 -3.43
N ASN A 291 4.88 -18.84 -2.44
CA ASN A 291 4.45 -17.91 -1.39
C ASN A 291 3.13 -18.29 -0.69
N LEU A 292 2.85 -19.60 -0.66
CA LEU A 292 1.80 -20.22 0.13
C LEU A 292 2.44 -21.04 1.24
N PHE A 293 1.80 -21.09 2.40
CA PHE A 293 2.33 -21.76 3.58
C PHE A 293 1.32 -22.79 4.09
N ILE A 294 1.82 -23.83 4.76
CA ILE A 294 1.00 -24.86 5.38
C ILE A 294 1.43 -25.13 6.81
N ALA A 295 0.47 -25.61 7.60
CA ALA A 295 0.68 -26.27 8.88
C ALA A 295 -0.38 -27.33 9.12
N ASP A 296 -0.11 -28.26 10.04
CA ASP A 296 -1.10 -29.26 10.43
C ASP A 296 -2.17 -28.68 11.37
N GLU A 297 -1.82 -27.64 12.10
CA GLU A 297 -2.70 -26.95 13.05
C GLU A 297 -3.06 -25.55 12.57
N SER A 298 -4.21 -25.03 13.05
CA SER A 298 -4.62 -23.65 12.82
C SER A 298 -3.77 -22.72 13.69
N VAL A 299 -3.10 -21.77 13.06
CA VAL A 299 -2.34 -20.72 13.73
C VAL A 299 -2.93 -19.35 13.42
N ASP A 300 -2.67 -18.36 14.28
CA ASP A 300 -3.04 -16.95 14.04
C ASP A 300 -2.03 -16.32 13.09
N PHE A 301 -2.25 -16.54 11.79
CA PHE A 301 -1.34 -16.15 10.72
C PHE A 301 -1.80 -14.84 10.08
N PRO A 302 -0.90 -13.86 9.87
CA PRO A 302 -1.26 -12.56 9.28
C PRO A 302 -1.53 -12.69 7.79
N GLY A 303 -2.80 -12.85 7.43
CA GLY A 303 -3.25 -13.06 6.06
C GLY A 303 -4.50 -13.90 5.95
N ARG A 304 -4.66 -14.57 4.81
CA ARG A 304 -5.83 -15.43 4.56
C ARG A 304 -5.55 -16.86 5.02
N LYS A 305 -6.52 -17.47 5.70
CA LYS A 305 -6.45 -18.84 6.20
C LYS A 305 -7.53 -19.70 5.57
N PHE A 306 -7.14 -20.92 5.20
CA PHE A 306 -8.00 -21.91 4.56
C PHE A 306 -7.70 -23.30 5.14
N GLN A 307 -8.68 -24.21 5.07
CA GLN A 307 -8.45 -25.62 5.36
C GLN A 307 -8.55 -26.45 4.09
N ILE A 308 -7.54 -27.26 3.81
CA ILE A 308 -7.44 -28.09 2.61
C ILE A 308 -8.44 -29.25 2.72
N SER A 309 -9.35 -29.34 1.78
CA SER A 309 -10.31 -30.45 1.65
C SER A 309 -9.86 -31.51 0.66
N THR A 310 -9.05 -31.12 -0.34
CA THR A 310 -8.61 -32.05 -1.39
C THR A 310 -7.26 -31.55 -1.97
N VAL A 311 -6.38 -32.51 -2.21
CA VAL A 311 -5.12 -32.32 -2.97
C VAL A 311 -5.21 -33.13 -4.25
N SER A 312 -4.86 -32.54 -5.38
CA SER A 312 -4.88 -33.18 -6.70
C SER A 312 -3.66 -32.75 -7.51
N SER A 313 -3.17 -33.64 -8.37
CA SER A 313 -2.24 -33.27 -9.43
C SER A 313 -3.01 -32.71 -10.65
N MET A 314 -2.26 -32.30 -11.69
CA MET A 314 -2.86 -31.90 -13.00
C MET A 314 -3.28 -33.08 -13.86
N ASN A 315 -3.20 -34.32 -13.38
CA ASN A 315 -3.64 -35.50 -14.10
C ASN A 315 -5.16 -35.44 -14.35
N LYS A 316 -5.59 -35.61 -15.60
CA LYS A 316 -7.02 -35.51 -16.00
C LYS A 316 -7.94 -36.47 -15.23
N LYS A 317 -7.46 -37.71 -14.91
CA LYS A 317 -8.26 -38.67 -14.17
C LYS A 317 -8.44 -38.23 -12.71
N GLU A 318 -7.38 -37.73 -12.09
CA GLU A 318 -7.41 -37.22 -10.71
C GLU A 318 -8.30 -35.96 -10.63
N LEU A 319 -8.14 -35.01 -11.54
CA LEU A 319 -8.97 -33.81 -11.59
C LEU A 319 -10.46 -34.15 -11.70
N ARG A 320 -10.82 -35.10 -12.58
CA ARG A 320 -12.21 -35.55 -12.70
C ARG A 320 -12.72 -36.17 -11.41
N ARG A 321 -11.95 -37.06 -10.78
CA ARG A 321 -12.31 -37.72 -9.52
C ARG A 321 -12.47 -36.71 -8.37
N ASN A 322 -11.53 -35.76 -8.28
CA ASN A 322 -11.39 -34.90 -7.10
C ASN A 322 -12.19 -33.60 -7.20
N LEU A 323 -12.54 -33.13 -8.41
CA LEU A 323 -13.17 -31.82 -8.64
C LEU A 323 -14.53 -31.91 -9.35
N SER A 324 -15.03 -33.10 -9.75
CA SER A 324 -16.25 -33.21 -10.55
C SER A 324 -17.52 -32.67 -9.89
N PHE A 325 -17.55 -32.59 -8.58
CA PHE A 325 -18.66 -32.08 -7.79
C PHE A 325 -18.62 -30.54 -7.59
N ILE A 326 -17.50 -29.89 -7.98
CA ILE A 326 -17.35 -28.45 -7.85
C ILE A 326 -17.84 -27.80 -9.14
N THR A 327 -18.80 -26.87 -9.04
CA THR A 327 -19.37 -26.14 -10.18
C THR A 327 -18.92 -24.68 -10.23
N ARG A 328 -18.52 -24.12 -9.09
CA ARG A 328 -17.97 -22.76 -8.96
C ARG A 328 -16.90 -22.69 -7.88
N ALA A 329 -15.89 -21.86 -8.12
CA ALA A 329 -14.80 -21.64 -7.16
C ALA A 329 -14.06 -20.33 -7.40
N ASN A 330 -13.47 -19.79 -6.34
CA ASN A 330 -12.49 -18.72 -6.38
C ASN A 330 -11.11 -19.32 -6.69
N ILE A 331 -10.51 -18.98 -7.83
CA ILE A 331 -9.23 -19.58 -8.27
C ILE A 331 -8.09 -18.59 -8.03
N ALA A 332 -7.08 -19.03 -7.26
CA ALA A 332 -5.82 -18.34 -7.07
C ALA A 332 -4.66 -19.17 -7.67
N VAL A 333 -3.80 -18.51 -8.41
CA VAL A 333 -2.62 -19.13 -9.05
C VAL A 333 -1.36 -18.54 -8.43
N ARG A 334 -0.45 -19.40 -7.94
CA ARG A 334 0.81 -19.00 -7.32
C ARG A 334 1.94 -19.89 -7.83
N ASN A 335 2.83 -19.33 -8.64
CA ASN A 335 3.91 -20.08 -9.30
C ASN A 335 3.39 -21.31 -10.08
N PHE A 336 2.56 -21.06 -11.08
CA PHE A 336 1.91 -22.09 -11.86
C PHE A 336 1.93 -21.75 -13.36
N PRO A 337 2.03 -22.72 -14.28
CA PRO A 337 2.30 -22.45 -15.68
C PRO A 337 1.14 -21.85 -16.48
N ILE A 338 -0.09 -21.86 -15.96
CA ILE A 338 -1.26 -21.28 -16.63
C ILE A 338 -1.96 -20.24 -15.76
N SER A 339 -2.65 -19.32 -16.39
CA SER A 339 -3.40 -18.25 -15.70
C SER A 339 -4.63 -18.79 -14.95
N SER A 340 -5.14 -18.00 -13.99
CA SER A 340 -6.39 -18.34 -13.29
C SER A 340 -7.59 -18.44 -14.24
N GLN A 341 -7.62 -17.62 -15.30
CA GLN A 341 -8.67 -17.66 -16.32
C GLN A 341 -8.60 -18.93 -17.17
N ASP A 342 -7.39 -19.33 -17.58
CA ASP A 342 -7.18 -20.57 -18.35
C ASP A 342 -7.50 -21.79 -17.52
N LEU A 343 -7.06 -21.82 -16.26
CA LEU A 343 -7.37 -22.91 -15.34
C LEU A 343 -8.89 -23.02 -15.13
N ARG A 344 -9.58 -21.88 -14.96
CA ARG A 344 -11.06 -21.84 -14.84
C ARG A 344 -11.75 -22.45 -16.06
N ARG A 345 -11.30 -22.08 -17.27
CA ARG A 345 -11.81 -22.64 -18.53
C ARG A 345 -11.56 -24.14 -18.62
N GLN A 346 -10.35 -24.59 -18.28
CA GLN A 346 -9.96 -26.00 -18.31
C GLN A 346 -10.78 -26.86 -17.34
N LEU A 347 -11.03 -26.34 -16.13
CA LEU A 347 -11.83 -27.01 -15.10
C LEU A 347 -13.34 -26.82 -15.28
N LYS A 348 -13.78 -25.98 -16.23
CA LYS A 348 -15.19 -25.63 -16.52
C LYS A 348 -15.94 -25.10 -15.30
N LEU A 349 -15.30 -24.26 -14.48
CA LEU A 349 -15.86 -23.70 -13.26
C LEU A 349 -16.40 -22.29 -13.48
N LYS A 350 -17.50 -21.97 -12.79
CA LYS A 350 -17.99 -20.59 -12.65
C LYS A 350 -17.23 -19.88 -11.54
N ASP A 351 -17.20 -18.53 -11.58
CA ASP A 351 -16.56 -17.72 -10.55
C ASP A 351 -17.41 -17.63 -9.28
N GLY A 352 -16.73 -17.46 -8.12
CA GLY A 352 -17.34 -17.24 -6.81
C GLY A 352 -17.74 -18.52 -6.07
N GLY A 353 -18.53 -18.35 -4.99
CA GLY A 353 -18.88 -19.40 -4.03
C GLY A 353 -17.86 -19.50 -2.91
N ASP A 354 -18.04 -20.49 -2.01
CA ASP A 354 -17.24 -20.65 -0.78
C ASP A 354 -16.03 -21.57 -0.96
N THR A 355 -15.91 -22.18 -2.14
CA THR A 355 -14.77 -23.04 -2.49
C THR A 355 -13.64 -22.22 -3.09
N TYR A 356 -12.42 -22.45 -2.60
CA TYR A 356 -11.19 -21.87 -3.12
C TYR A 356 -10.35 -22.97 -3.78
N ILE A 357 -9.74 -22.64 -4.90
CA ILE A 357 -8.78 -23.52 -5.59
C ILE A 357 -7.45 -22.76 -5.71
N PHE A 358 -6.42 -23.30 -5.09
CA PHE A 358 -5.07 -22.81 -5.22
C PHE A 358 -4.29 -23.72 -6.17
N ALA A 359 -3.80 -23.16 -7.28
CA ALA A 359 -2.90 -23.84 -8.18
C ALA A 359 -1.48 -23.36 -7.90
N THR A 360 -0.59 -24.28 -7.55
CA THR A 360 0.78 -23.96 -7.15
C THR A 360 1.76 -25.04 -7.55
N THR A 361 3.06 -24.77 -7.39
CA THR A 361 4.14 -25.73 -7.66
C THR A 361 4.95 -25.97 -6.39
N GLN A 362 5.04 -27.22 -5.99
CA GLN A 362 5.93 -27.72 -4.95
C GLN A 362 7.23 -28.21 -5.61
N GLY A 363 8.37 -27.83 -5.05
CA GLY A 363 9.66 -28.10 -5.71
C GLY A 363 9.77 -27.38 -7.07
N GLU A 364 10.40 -28.03 -8.06
CA GLU A 364 10.62 -27.42 -9.38
C GLU A 364 9.49 -27.68 -10.38
N ARG A 365 8.81 -28.84 -10.32
CA ARG A 365 7.88 -29.30 -11.37
C ARG A 365 6.60 -29.94 -10.86
N ASN A 366 6.43 -30.08 -9.56
CA ASN A 366 5.25 -30.76 -9.02
C ASN A 366 4.07 -29.80 -8.93
N HIS A 367 3.23 -29.81 -9.93
CA HIS A 367 2.05 -28.95 -10.04
C HIS A 367 0.87 -29.52 -9.25
N LEU A 368 0.40 -28.74 -8.29
CA LEU A 368 -0.66 -29.12 -7.35
C LEU A 368 -1.87 -28.24 -7.49
N ILE A 369 -3.03 -28.85 -7.33
CA ILE A 369 -4.35 -28.20 -7.19
C ILE A 369 -4.84 -28.49 -5.77
N LEU A 370 -4.94 -27.46 -4.96
CA LEU A 370 -5.42 -27.53 -3.59
C LEU A 370 -6.84 -26.96 -3.53
N VAL A 371 -7.81 -27.78 -3.17
CA VAL A 371 -9.18 -27.34 -2.91
C VAL A 371 -9.30 -27.06 -1.42
N ALA A 372 -9.81 -25.88 -1.05
CA ALA A 372 -9.87 -25.46 0.34
C ALA A 372 -11.13 -24.60 0.60
N GLY A 373 -11.54 -24.60 1.85
CA GLY A 373 -12.56 -23.68 2.39
C GLY A 373 -11.90 -22.61 3.25
N LYS A 374 -12.43 -21.39 3.26
CA LYS A 374 -11.99 -20.31 4.15
C LYS A 374 -12.38 -20.66 5.60
N VAL A 375 -11.48 -20.39 6.55
CA VAL A 375 -11.67 -20.66 7.99
C VAL A 375 -11.64 -19.38 8.78
#